data_6f397199c31ee3b2f5ea18dab7a63199
#
_entry.id   6f397199c31ee3b2f5ea18dab7a63199
#
_cell.length_a   1.000
_cell.length_b   1.000
_cell.length_c   1.000
_cell.angle_alpha   90.00
_cell.angle_beta   90.00
_cell.angle_gamma   90.00
#
_symmetry.space_group_name_H-M   'P 1'
#
loop_
_entity.id
_entity.type
_entity.pdbx_description
1 polymer ?
#
loop_
_entity_poly.entity_id
_entity_poly.type
_entity_poly.pdbx_seq_one_letter_code
_entity_poly.pdbx_strand_id
1 'polypeptide(L)'
;EHAPKLGFFKEKDGDRYLLSDQVQITAYIRERFQTEKVMIFAHSMGTIIARNLLCTQSHSYARVVLSGFPNYPGTQIIRIGFFLTNLLTRARGPMYHSKLVQQLSVGNFNKQVKHAKTEADWICSDEQVVQAYLQDPYCGHGFSVSAFHDLYMLTTAMHQVSNYRDVNEALPILMIRGSEDPCTGYEKGAKDSVDTLKQA
;
A
#
# COMPACT_ATOMS: atom_id res chain seq x y z
N GLU A 1 11.97 7.81 -9.68
CA GLU A 1 12.86 8.59 -10.59
C GLU A 1 12.68 8.19 -12.06
N HIS A 2 12.44 6.91 -12.34
CA HIS A 2 12.32 6.40 -13.72
C HIS A 2 10.87 6.32 -14.22
N ALA A 3 9.88 6.64 -13.39
CA ALA A 3 8.49 6.61 -13.82
C ALA A 3 8.21 7.78 -14.79
N PRO A 4 7.62 7.52 -15.96
CA PRO A 4 7.32 8.57 -16.95
C PRO A 4 6.28 9.57 -16.42
N LYS A 5 5.46 9.16 -15.46
CA LYS A 5 4.47 10.00 -14.77
C LYS A 5 4.31 9.54 -13.32
N LEU A 6 4.56 10.45 -12.40
CA LEU A 6 4.43 10.17 -10.97
C LEU A 6 2.97 9.91 -10.60
N GLY A 7 2.75 8.94 -9.70
CA GLY A 7 1.41 8.56 -9.21
C GLY A 7 0.53 7.84 -10.23
N PHE A 8 1.09 7.37 -11.33
CA PHE A 8 0.40 6.57 -12.34
C PHE A 8 1.10 5.22 -12.51
N PHE A 9 0.37 4.11 -12.38
CA PHE A 9 0.94 2.77 -12.57
C PHE A 9 0.73 2.30 -13.99
N LYS A 10 -0.52 2.18 -14.42
CA LYS A 10 -0.92 1.79 -15.78
C LYS A 10 -2.34 2.26 -16.07
N GLU A 11 -2.75 2.23 -17.35
CA GLU A 11 -4.12 2.55 -17.73
C GLU A 11 -5.13 1.50 -17.24
N LYS A 12 -4.73 0.22 -17.25
CA LYS A 12 -5.51 -0.93 -16.81
C LYS A 12 -4.59 -1.97 -16.17
N ASP A 13 -5.12 -2.72 -15.22
CA ASP A 13 -4.45 -3.84 -14.57
C ASP A 13 -3.12 -3.46 -13.90
N GLY A 14 -2.97 -2.19 -13.43
CA GLY A 14 -1.75 -1.71 -12.79
C GLY A 14 -1.41 -2.48 -11.52
N ASP A 15 -2.40 -2.98 -10.79
CA ASP A 15 -2.26 -3.88 -9.66
C ASP A 15 -1.48 -5.16 -10.02
N ARG A 16 -1.82 -5.79 -11.15
CA ARG A 16 -1.14 -7.00 -11.64
C ARG A 16 0.29 -6.72 -12.08
N TYR A 17 0.53 -5.58 -12.74
CA TYR A 17 1.87 -5.17 -13.14
C TYR A 17 2.76 -4.92 -11.92
N LEU A 18 2.26 -4.22 -10.89
CA LEU A 18 2.99 -4.01 -9.64
C LEU A 18 3.42 -5.33 -9.00
N LEU A 19 2.52 -6.32 -8.94
CA LEU A 19 2.85 -7.63 -8.38
C LEU A 19 3.83 -8.41 -9.27
N SER A 20 3.62 -8.40 -10.59
CA SER A 20 4.51 -9.06 -11.55
C SER A 20 5.93 -8.52 -11.50
N ASP A 21 6.09 -7.20 -11.41
CA ASP A 21 7.39 -6.55 -11.29
C ASP A 21 8.12 -7.00 -10.03
N GLN A 22 7.42 -7.10 -8.89
CA GLN A 22 8.02 -7.58 -7.64
C GLN A 22 8.44 -9.06 -7.71
N VAL A 23 7.65 -9.90 -8.39
CA VAL A 23 8.02 -11.30 -8.64
C VAL A 23 9.30 -11.37 -9.48
N GLN A 24 9.39 -10.58 -10.55
CA GLN A 24 10.58 -10.51 -11.40
C GLN A 24 11.81 -10.00 -10.64
N ILE A 25 11.67 -8.94 -9.83
CA ILE A 25 12.73 -8.42 -8.96
C ILE A 25 13.18 -9.48 -7.97
N THR A 26 12.25 -10.20 -7.34
CA THR A 26 12.56 -11.29 -6.42
C THR A 26 13.36 -12.40 -7.11
N ALA A 27 12.95 -12.81 -8.31
CA ALA A 27 13.65 -13.81 -9.11
C ALA A 27 15.07 -13.33 -9.48
N TYR A 28 15.21 -12.11 -9.95
CA TYR A 28 16.50 -11.49 -10.27
C TYR A 28 17.44 -11.45 -9.06
N ILE A 29 16.96 -11.05 -7.88
CA ILE A 29 17.77 -11.02 -6.65
C ILE A 29 18.24 -12.42 -6.29
N ARG A 30 17.34 -13.42 -6.34
CA ARG A 30 17.68 -14.82 -6.04
C ARG A 30 18.76 -15.35 -6.96
N GLU A 31 18.65 -15.10 -8.24
CA GLU A 31 19.64 -15.48 -9.23
C GLU A 31 20.98 -14.74 -9.01
N ARG A 32 20.92 -13.41 -8.88
CA ARG A 32 22.10 -12.54 -8.76
C ARG A 32 22.94 -12.83 -7.54
N PHE A 33 22.31 -13.17 -6.41
CA PHE A 33 22.97 -13.44 -5.13
C PHE A 33 23.03 -14.92 -4.77
N GLN A 34 22.63 -15.81 -5.67
CA GLN A 34 22.63 -17.27 -5.49
C GLN A 34 21.97 -17.68 -4.16
N THR A 35 20.81 -17.10 -3.86
CA THR A 35 20.03 -17.38 -2.65
C THR A 35 18.69 -18.01 -2.98
N GLU A 36 18.24 -18.96 -2.17
CA GLU A 36 16.92 -19.58 -2.34
C GLU A 36 15.78 -18.66 -1.92
N LYS A 37 16.01 -17.84 -0.90
CA LYS A 37 14.99 -16.98 -0.31
C LYS A 37 15.54 -15.58 -0.06
N VAL A 38 14.66 -14.59 -0.20
CA VAL A 38 14.96 -13.19 0.12
C VAL A 38 14.18 -12.71 1.32
N MET A 39 14.56 -11.59 1.93
CA MET A 39 13.77 -10.92 2.96
C MET A 39 13.06 -9.73 2.34
N ILE A 40 11.83 -9.47 2.81
CA ILE A 40 11.07 -8.27 2.46
C ILE A 40 11.09 -7.30 3.64
N PHE A 41 11.45 -6.05 3.38
CA PHE A 41 11.09 -4.90 4.21
C PHE A 41 10.16 -4.02 3.37
N ALA A 42 8.90 -3.91 3.79
CA ALA A 42 7.89 -3.12 3.10
C ALA A 42 7.38 -1.99 4.00
N HIS A 43 7.16 -0.80 3.43
CA HIS A 43 6.62 0.35 4.14
C HIS A 43 5.37 0.91 3.44
N SER A 44 4.36 1.33 4.22
CA SER A 44 3.15 1.99 3.73
C SER A 44 2.49 1.21 2.58
N MET A 45 2.27 1.82 1.41
CA MET A 45 1.74 1.17 0.20
C MET A 45 2.49 -0.13 -0.15
N GLY A 46 3.82 -0.17 0.06
CA GLY A 46 4.61 -1.37 -0.17
C GLY A 46 4.14 -2.58 0.64
N THR A 47 3.54 -2.35 1.82
CA THR A 47 2.97 -3.45 2.64
C THR A 47 1.69 -4.04 2.04
N ILE A 48 0.91 -3.24 1.31
CA ILE A 48 -0.26 -3.73 0.55
C ILE A 48 0.23 -4.68 -0.54
N ILE A 49 1.27 -4.28 -1.28
CA ILE A 49 1.90 -5.10 -2.32
C ILE A 49 2.49 -6.38 -1.71
N ALA A 50 3.27 -6.24 -0.64
CA ALA A 50 3.89 -7.39 0.05
C ALA A 50 2.85 -8.41 0.52
N ARG A 51 1.75 -7.97 1.14
CA ARG A 51 0.67 -8.86 1.59
C ARG A 51 0.03 -9.61 0.43
N ASN A 52 -0.16 -8.98 -0.73
CA ASN A 52 -0.63 -9.65 -1.94
C ASN A 52 0.40 -10.64 -2.50
N LEU A 53 1.70 -10.34 -2.43
CA LEU A 53 2.74 -11.30 -2.82
C LEU A 53 2.74 -12.56 -1.94
N LEU A 54 2.41 -12.42 -0.66
CA LEU A 54 2.31 -13.58 0.25
C LEU A 54 1.25 -14.57 -0.20
N CYS A 55 0.19 -14.13 -0.86
CA CYS A 55 -0.86 -15.01 -1.37
C CYS A 55 -0.35 -16.06 -2.38
N THR A 56 0.74 -15.78 -3.10
CA THR A 56 1.23 -16.64 -4.20
C THR A 56 2.73 -16.92 -4.17
N GLN A 57 3.52 -16.14 -3.41
CA GLN A 57 4.98 -16.17 -3.45
C GLN A 57 5.63 -16.34 -2.07
N SER A 58 4.87 -16.66 -1.04
CA SER A 58 5.33 -16.72 0.36
C SER A 58 6.56 -17.63 0.55
N HIS A 59 6.64 -18.72 -0.22
CA HIS A 59 7.77 -19.66 -0.19
C HIS A 59 9.10 -19.08 -0.70
N SER A 60 9.05 -17.98 -1.45
CA SER A 60 10.25 -17.26 -1.94
C SER A 60 10.90 -16.37 -0.89
N TYR A 61 10.25 -16.21 0.27
CA TYR A 61 10.70 -15.31 1.31
C TYR A 61 11.14 -16.04 2.57
N ALA A 62 12.23 -15.54 3.19
CA ALA A 62 12.74 -16.06 4.46
C ALA A 62 12.12 -15.34 5.67
N ARG A 63 11.87 -14.04 5.55
CA ARG A 63 11.28 -13.17 6.58
C ARG A 63 10.61 -11.98 5.91
N VAL A 64 9.60 -11.42 6.58
CA VAL A 64 8.88 -10.23 6.11
C VAL A 64 8.75 -9.22 7.25
N VAL A 65 9.04 -7.95 6.96
CA VAL A 65 8.77 -6.82 7.85
C VAL A 65 7.78 -5.89 7.17
N LEU A 66 6.64 -5.64 7.82
CA LEU A 66 5.60 -4.73 7.35
C LEU A 66 5.55 -3.51 8.28
N SER A 67 5.97 -2.34 7.77
CA SER A 67 6.06 -1.08 8.53
C SER A 67 4.99 -0.09 8.08
N GLY A 68 4.25 0.53 9.03
CA GLY A 68 3.22 1.52 8.73
C GLY A 68 2.17 0.99 7.74
N PHE A 69 1.69 -0.21 7.98
CA PHE A 69 0.84 -0.97 7.07
C PHE A 69 -0.59 -0.41 7.02
N PRO A 70 -1.09 0.05 5.84
CA PRO A 70 -2.46 0.50 5.71
C PRO A 70 -3.47 -0.59 6.07
N ASN A 71 -4.48 -0.23 6.85
CA ASN A 71 -5.56 -1.14 7.19
C ASN A 71 -6.61 -1.24 6.07
N TYR A 72 -7.47 -2.24 6.15
CA TYR A 72 -8.66 -2.31 5.30
C TYR A 72 -9.72 -1.31 5.78
N PRO A 73 -10.13 -0.33 4.96
CA PRO A 73 -11.02 0.76 5.41
C PRO A 73 -12.49 0.34 5.50
N GLY A 74 -12.82 -0.89 5.11
CA GLY A 74 -14.17 -1.43 5.09
C GLY A 74 -14.82 -1.42 3.70
N THR A 75 -15.74 -2.37 3.51
CA THR A 75 -16.38 -2.65 2.20
C THR A 75 -17.10 -1.44 1.60
N GLN A 76 -17.76 -0.62 2.42
CA GLN A 76 -18.50 0.55 1.91
C GLN A 76 -17.57 1.60 1.32
N ILE A 77 -16.44 1.89 2.00
CA ILE A 77 -15.45 2.87 1.53
C ILE A 77 -14.82 2.38 0.22
N ILE A 78 -14.47 1.11 0.16
CA ILE A 78 -13.93 0.49 -1.07
C ILE A 78 -14.93 0.56 -2.23
N ARG A 79 -16.22 0.27 -2.01
CA ARG A 79 -17.26 0.37 -3.06
C ARG A 79 -17.44 1.79 -3.59
N ILE A 80 -17.43 2.79 -2.70
CA ILE A 80 -17.47 4.21 -3.08
C ILE A 80 -16.21 4.56 -3.88
N GLY A 81 -15.05 4.12 -3.44
CA GLY A 81 -13.78 4.31 -4.14
C GLY A 81 -13.82 3.76 -5.57
N PHE A 82 -14.26 2.51 -5.75
CA PHE A 82 -14.43 1.92 -7.08
C PHE A 82 -15.42 2.68 -7.95
N PHE A 83 -16.56 3.08 -7.40
CA PHE A 83 -17.55 3.85 -8.14
C PHE A 83 -16.96 5.17 -8.65
N LEU A 84 -16.33 5.93 -7.77
CA LEU A 84 -15.74 7.23 -8.11
C LEU A 84 -14.59 7.11 -9.12
N THR A 85 -13.68 6.16 -8.90
CA THR A 85 -12.55 5.97 -9.81
C THR A 85 -13.00 5.51 -11.19
N ASN A 86 -13.97 4.60 -11.29
CA ASN A 86 -14.55 4.17 -12.57
C ASN A 86 -15.26 5.33 -13.31
N LEU A 87 -16.07 6.11 -12.59
CA LEU A 87 -16.76 7.27 -13.16
C LEU A 87 -15.77 8.30 -13.71
N LEU A 88 -14.75 8.65 -12.90
CA LEU A 88 -13.75 9.65 -13.28
C LEU A 88 -12.82 9.16 -14.39
N THR A 89 -12.48 7.87 -14.40
CA THR A 89 -11.71 7.28 -15.51
C THR A 89 -12.45 7.39 -16.83
N ARG A 90 -13.77 7.14 -16.85
CA ARG A 90 -14.60 7.31 -18.06
C ARG A 90 -14.75 8.76 -18.48
N ALA A 91 -14.87 9.68 -17.53
CA ALA A 91 -15.14 11.10 -17.81
C ALA A 91 -13.86 11.90 -18.11
N ARG A 92 -12.72 11.57 -17.54
CA ARG A 92 -11.48 12.37 -17.55
C ARG A 92 -10.23 11.60 -17.97
N GLY A 93 -10.36 10.27 -18.18
CA GLY A 93 -9.25 9.37 -18.50
C GLY A 93 -8.51 8.83 -17.26
N PRO A 94 -7.74 7.73 -17.43
CA PRO A 94 -7.09 6.98 -16.34
C PRO A 94 -6.00 7.79 -15.62
N MET A 95 -5.37 8.73 -16.29
CA MET A 95 -4.28 9.56 -15.75
C MET A 95 -4.77 10.78 -14.96
N TYR A 96 -6.07 10.99 -14.87
CA TYR A 96 -6.62 12.13 -14.13
C TYR A 96 -6.32 12.05 -12.63
N HIS A 97 -5.85 13.14 -12.04
CA HIS A 97 -5.62 13.28 -10.60
C HIS A 97 -6.83 13.97 -9.96
N SER A 98 -7.58 13.24 -9.15
CA SER A 98 -8.78 13.75 -8.48
C SER A 98 -8.49 14.13 -7.04
N LYS A 99 -8.63 15.43 -6.72
CA LYS A 99 -8.53 15.90 -5.32
C LYS A 99 -9.55 15.23 -4.41
N LEU A 100 -10.75 14.94 -4.92
CA LEU A 100 -11.79 14.25 -4.15
C LEU A 100 -11.38 12.83 -3.77
N VAL A 101 -10.88 12.04 -4.74
CA VAL A 101 -10.43 10.67 -4.47
C VAL A 101 -9.22 10.67 -3.54
N GLN A 102 -8.26 11.57 -3.77
CA GLN A 102 -7.10 11.76 -2.90
C GLN A 102 -7.53 12.06 -1.46
N GLN A 103 -8.46 12.99 -1.27
CA GLN A 103 -8.97 13.38 0.04
C GLN A 103 -9.67 12.22 0.76
N LEU A 104 -10.50 11.45 0.05
CA LEU A 104 -11.22 10.31 0.61
C LEU A 104 -10.30 9.13 0.96
N SER A 105 -9.20 8.98 0.23
CA SER A 105 -8.26 7.86 0.41
C SER A 105 -7.21 8.13 1.49
N VAL A 106 -6.46 9.23 1.35
CA VAL A 106 -5.32 9.53 2.23
C VAL A 106 -5.41 10.90 2.91
N GLY A 107 -6.18 11.84 2.35
CA GLY A 107 -6.26 13.21 2.84
C GLY A 107 -6.92 13.36 4.22
N ASN A 108 -7.62 12.33 4.69
CA ASN A 108 -8.23 12.34 6.02
C ASN A 108 -7.25 11.95 7.15
N PHE A 109 -6.09 11.37 6.84
CA PHE A 109 -5.14 10.98 7.86
C PHE A 109 -4.64 12.19 8.64
N ASN A 110 -4.28 13.27 7.94
CA ASN A 110 -3.77 14.47 8.58
C ASN A 110 -4.78 15.19 9.49
N LYS A 111 -6.10 15.02 9.23
CA LYS A 111 -7.15 15.56 10.11
C LYS A 111 -7.20 14.90 11.49
N GLN A 112 -6.56 13.76 11.64
CA GLN A 112 -6.50 13.01 12.89
C GLN A 112 -5.27 13.37 13.73
N VAL A 113 -4.34 14.15 13.15
CA VAL A 113 -3.16 14.65 13.86
C VAL A 113 -3.54 15.90 14.64
N LYS A 114 -3.32 15.85 15.97
CA LYS A 114 -3.56 17.01 16.83
C LYS A 114 -2.55 18.13 16.51
N HIS A 115 -3.07 19.33 16.30
CA HIS A 115 -2.24 20.50 16.02
C HIS A 115 -1.37 20.38 14.76
N ALA A 116 -1.87 19.69 13.72
CA ALA A 116 -1.19 19.59 12.44
C ALA A 116 -0.83 20.99 11.90
N LYS A 117 0.42 21.18 11.50
CA LYS A 117 0.97 22.44 10.96
C LYS A 117 1.06 22.38 9.43
N THR A 118 1.19 21.19 8.87
CA THR A 118 1.34 20.94 7.45
C THR A 118 0.34 19.88 6.97
N GLU A 119 0.27 19.62 5.67
CA GLU A 119 -0.58 18.56 5.12
C GLU A 119 0.01 17.14 5.26
N ALA A 120 1.26 17.03 5.74
CA ALA A 120 2.01 15.78 5.83
C ALA A 120 2.39 15.37 7.26
N ASP A 121 1.88 16.04 8.28
CA ASP A 121 2.25 15.76 9.69
C ASP A 121 1.82 14.36 10.16
N TRP A 122 0.89 13.72 9.45
CA TRP A 122 0.49 12.34 9.71
C TRP A 122 1.57 11.30 9.39
N ILE A 123 2.62 11.70 8.64
CA ILE A 123 3.69 10.79 8.18
C ILE A 123 4.71 10.55 9.28
N CYS A 124 5.08 11.60 10.03
CA CYS A 124 6.09 11.54 11.07
C CYS A 124 5.86 12.62 12.12
N SER A 125 6.22 12.33 13.38
CA SER A 125 6.21 13.32 14.48
C SER A 125 7.42 14.26 14.47
N ASP A 126 8.46 13.94 13.71
CA ASP A 126 9.65 14.79 13.55
C ASP A 126 9.41 15.81 12.44
N GLU A 127 9.37 17.08 12.82
CA GLU A 127 9.15 18.21 11.89
C GLU A 127 10.21 18.30 10.79
N GLN A 128 11.46 17.90 11.04
CA GLN A 128 12.53 17.94 10.03
C GLN A 128 12.28 16.87 8.96
N VAL A 129 11.83 15.69 9.36
CA VAL A 129 11.45 14.61 8.43
C VAL A 129 10.24 15.02 7.59
N VAL A 130 9.22 15.64 8.20
CA VAL A 130 8.06 16.17 7.49
C VAL A 130 8.46 17.24 6.47
N GLN A 131 9.34 18.18 6.85
CA GLN A 131 9.83 19.20 5.93
C GLN A 131 10.65 18.61 4.78
N ALA A 132 11.51 17.62 5.05
CA ALA A 132 12.24 16.90 4.01
C ALA A 132 11.30 16.22 3.01
N TYR A 133 10.23 15.58 3.52
CA TYR A 133 9.20 14.96 2.68
C TYR A 133 8.46 15.97 1.78
N LEU A 134 8.10 17.14 2.33
CA LEU A 134 7.40 18.20 1.60
C LEU A 134 8.28 18.86 0.52
N GLN A 135 9.59 18.87 0.71
CA GLN A 135 10.56 19.43 -0.22
C GLN A 135 11.02 18.44 -1.30
N ASP A 136 10.80 17.15 -1.10
CA ASP A 136 11.20 16.12 -2.06
C ASP A 136 10.23 16.10 -3.25
N PRO A 137 10.70 16.36 -4.49
CA PRO A 137 9.86 16.36 -5.68
C PRO A 137 9.26 14.98 -6.02
N TYR A 138 9.75 13.91 -5.42
CA TYR A 138 9.25 12.55 -5.58
C TYR A 138 8.25 12.13 -4.51
N CYS A 139 7.98 12.98 -3.52
CA CYS A 139 7.03 12.75 -2.45
C CYS A 139 5.76 13.59 -2.62
N GLY A 140 4.66 13.17 -2.00
CA GLY A 140 3.42 13.94 -1.90
C GLY A 140 2.63 14.17 -3.19
N HIS A 141 3.04 13.63 -4.33
CA HIS A 141 2.47 13.94 -5.65
C HIS A 141 1.08 13.33 -5.94
N GLY A 142 0.49 12.61 -5.01
CA GLY A 142 -0.83 11.98 -5.19
C GLY A 142 -0.87 10.92 -6.30
N PHE A 143 -1.99 10.21 -6.39
CA PHE A 143 -2.19 9.15 -7.37
C PHE A 143 -3.24 9.53 -8.42
N SER A 144 -3.11 8.97 -9.63
CA SER A 144 -4.15 9.02 -10.64
C SER A 144 -5.37 8.19 -10.24
N VAL A 145 -6.51 8.42 -10.90
CA VAL A 145 -7.71 7.63 -10.61
C VAL A 145 -7.55 6.15 -10.94
N SER A 146 -6.77 5.78 -11.96
CA SER A 146 -6.45 4.38 -12.24
C SER A 146 -5.57 3.77 -11.15
N ALA A 147 -4.56 4.50 -10.68
CA ALA A 147 -3.70 4.02 -9.60
C ALA A 147 -4.46 3.84 -8.26
N PHE A 148 -5.41 4.74 -7.94
CA PHE A 148 -6.30 4.54 -6.80
C PHE A 148 -7.21 3.32 -6.99
N HIS A 149 -7.73 3.10 -8.20
CA HIS A 149 -8.50 1.89 -8.50
C HIS A 149 -7.67 0.61 -8.24
N ASP A 150 -6.44 0.58 -8.72
CA ASP A 150 -5.51 -0.53 -8.50
C ASP A 150 -5.20 -0.75 -7.02
N LEU A 151 -5.00 0.34 -6.25
CA LEU A 151 -4.79 0.27 -4.81
C LEU A 151 -6.03 -0.28 -4.07
N TYR A 152 -7.25 0.05 -4.49
CA TYR A 152 -8.46 -0.54 -3.93
C TYR A 152 -8.57 -2.03 -4.25
N MET A 153 -8.17 -2.46 -5.46
CA MET A 153 -8.08 -3.88 -5.81
C MET A 153 -7.13 -4.62 -4.89
N LEU A 154 -5.89 -4.13 -4.75
CA LEU A 154 -4.88 -4.72 -3.88
C LEU A 154 -5.29 -4.70 -2.39
N THR A 155 -5.89 -3.59 -1.92
CA THR A 155 -6.37 -3.48 -0.53
C THR A 155 -7.51 -4.45 -0.24
N THR A 156 -8.39 -4.68 -1.21
CA THR A 156 -9.45 -5.68 -1.08
C THR A 156 -8.86 -7.09 -1.06
N ALA A 157 -7.95 -7.40 -1.99
CA ALA A 157 -7.37 -8.72 -2.11
C ALA A 157 -6.54 -9.13 -0.88
N MET A 158 -5.75 -8.22 -0.30
CA MET A 158 -4.95 -8.49 0.90
C MET A 158 -5.78 -8.77 2.17
N HIS A 159 -7.05 -8.36 2.20
CA HIS A 159 -7.95 -8.58 3.35
C HIS A 159 -8.75 -9.88 3.23
N GLN A 160 -8.75 -10.52 2.07
CA GLN A 160 -9.48 -11.78 1.84
C GLN A 160 -8.62 -12.97 2.27
N VAL A 161 -8.92 -13.58 3.42
CA VAL A 161 -8.22 -14.78 3.94
C VAL A 161 -8.17 -15.90 2.90
N SER A 162 -9.22 -16.07 2.10
CA SER A 162 -9.27 -17.09 1.04
C SER A 162 -8.20 -16.95 -0.05
N ASN A 163 -7.55 -15.79 -0.17
CA ASN A 163 -6.46 -15.60 -1.14
C ASN A 163 -5.13 -16.20 -0.67
N TYR A 164 -4.99 -16.50 0.62
CA TYR A 164 -3.75 -17.02 1.23
C TYR A 164 -3.68 -18.56 1.29
N ARG A 165 -4.37 -19.26 0.37
CA ARG A 165 -4.52 -20.73 0.42
C ARG A 165 -3.20 -21.51 0.42
N ASP A 166 -2.18 -20.97 -0.25
CA ASP A 166 -0.86 -21.61 -0.39
C ASP A 166 0.22 -20.84 0.37
N VAL A 167 -0.15 -20.15 1.44
CA VAL A 167 0.81 -19.38 2.24
C VAL A 167 1.72 -20.33 3.02
N ASN A 168 3.00 -19.94 3.13
CA ASN A 168 3.93 -20.61 4.03
C ASN A 168 3.64 -20.22 5.48
N GLU A 169 2.90 -21.04 6.21
CA GLU A 169 2.51 -20.80 7.60
C GLU A 169 3.71 -20.63 8.55
N ALA A 170 4.88 -21.15 8.20
CA ALA A 170 6.11 -20.99 8.96
C ALA A 170 6.88 -19.70 8.66
N LEU A 171 6.37 -18.84 7.76
CA LEU A 171 7.04 -17.58 7.39
C LEU A 171 6.98 -16.56 8.54
N PRO A 172 8.12 -16.14 9.12
CA PRO A 172 8.11 -15.12 10.16
C PRO A 172 7.73 -13.75 9.59
N ILE A 173 6.67 -13.13 10.13
CA ILE A 173 6.20 -11.81 9.73
C ILE A 173 6.25 -10.89 10.95
N LEU A 174 7.00 -9.79 10.86
CA LEU A 174 7.01 -8.71 11.84
C LEU A 174 6.18 -7.55 11.33
N MET A 175 5.18 -7.13 12.10
CA MET A 175 4.36 -5.96 11.82
C MET A 175 4.67 -4.85 12.82
N ILE A 176 5.12 -3.69 12.33
CA ILE A 176 5.47 -2.51 13.15
C ILE A 176 4.70 -1.28 12.70
N ARG A 177 4.30 -0.46 13.65
CA ARG A 177 3.60 0.81 13.41
C ARG A 177 3.87 1.83 14.50
N GLY A 178 3.62 3.10 14.22
CA GLY A 178 3.48 4.12 15.25
C GLY A 178 2.19 3.92 16.06
N SER A 179 2.22 4.24 17.35
CA SER A 179 1.01 4.14 18.21
C SER A 179 -0.11 5.08 17.74
N GLU A 180 0.23 6.22 17.14
CA GLU A 180 -0.68 7.25 16.67
C GLU A 180 -0.80 7.27 15.13
N ASP A 181 -0.39 6.21 14.44
CA ASP A 181 -0.45 6.13 12.98
C ASP A 181 -1.90 5.95 12.48
N PRO A 182 -2.50 6.97 11.84
CA PRO A 182 -3.88 6.91 11.34
C PRO A 182 -4.03 6.00 10.12
N CYS A 183 -2.95 5.78 9.36
CA CYS A 183 -2.96 4.94 8.17
C CYS A 183 -3.17 3.46 8.53
N THR A 184 -2.64 3.01 9.66
CA THR A 184 -2.86 1.65 10.18
C THR A 184 -4.24 1.46 10.81
N GLY A 185 -5.04 2.52 10.94
CA GLY A 185 -6.33 2.49 11.64
C GLY A 185 -6.18 2.29 13.15
N TYR A 186 -5.08 2.76 13.71
CA TYR A 186 -4.73 2.63 15.12
C TYR A 186 -4.72 1.16 15.57
N GLU A 187 -5.06 0.91 16.83
CA GLU A 187 -5.08 -0.44 17.40
C GLU A 187 -6.11 -1.35 16.71
N LYS A 188 -7.30 -0.84 16.43
CA LYS A 188 -8.38 -1.62 15.80
C LYS A 188 -8.01 -2.10 14.40
N GLY A 189 -7.53 -1.20 13.54
CA GLY A 189 -7.15 -1.55 12.17
C GLY A 189 -5.89 -2.40 12.11
N ALA A 190 -4.94 -2.15 13.02
CA ALA A 190 -3.76 -2.97 13.15
C ALA A 190 -4.11 -4.40 13.59
N LYS A 191 -5.01 -4.55 14.58
CA LYS A 191 -5.50 -5.86 15.03
C LYS A 191 -6.19 -6.61 13.89
N ASP A 192 -7.08 -5.96 13.13
CA ASP A 192 -7.75 -6.55 11.98
C ASP A 192 -6.75 -7.08 10.93
N SER A 193 -5.71 -6.29 10.64
CA SER A 193 -4.64 -6.70 9.72
C SER A 193 -3.84 -7.90 10.21
N VAL A 194 -3.54 -7.96 11.52
CA VAL A 194 -2.84 -9.09 12.15
C VAL A 194 -3.74 -10.33 12.17
N ASP A 195 -5.02 -10.17 12.52
CA ASP A 195 -5.98 -11.28 12.59
C ASP A 195 -6.21 -11.87 11.18
N THR A 196 -6.25 -11.04 10.13
CA THR A 196 -6.33 -11.53 8.74
C THR A 196 -5.15 -12.44 8.39
N LEU A 197 -3.92 -12.05 8.74
CA LEU A 197 -2.73 -12.86 8.46
C LEU A 197 -2.62 -14.10 9.35
N LYS A 198 -3.20 -14.08 10.56
CA LYS A 198 -3.22 -15.26 11.45
C LYS A 198 -4.26 -16.30 11.05
N GLN A 199 -5.30 -15.88 10.33
CA GLN A 199 -6.34 -16.78 9.81
C GLN A 199 -5.97 -17.35 8.44
N ALA A 200 -4.95 -16.78 7.81
CA ALA A 200 -4.40 -17.22 6.55
C ALA A 200 -3.45 -18.40 6.72
#